data_41ea38c2e478a01971aa536a8ae220cd
#
_entry.id   41ea38c2e478a01971aa536a8ae220cd
#
_cell.length_a   1.000
_cell.length_b   1.000
_cell.length_c   1.000
_cell.angle_alpha   90.00
_cell.angle_beta   90.00
_cell.angle_gamma   90.00
#
_symmetry.space_group_name_H-M   'P 1'
#
loop_
_entity.id
_entity.type
_entity.pdbx_description
1 polymer ?
#
loop_
_entity_poly.entity_id
_entity_poly.type
_entity_poly.pdbx_seq_one_letter_code
_entity_poly.pdbx_strand_id
1 'polypeptide(L)'
;EWKTHIPQMIQWTETYFVTRCVEGEPATQWGANLVGEQDDFFSKMDYQTARYAAECAKWYAVSGDAAYKEKAYRSLNWVTYCNDSTGLAFESPVSKGIASWWSDCYGEGPRMFYHALAAIPEWAPPHENHILYTQAILKNVLYETKKVRYTATDENGTEFLRLSFKPTKVLLNGKRVALQNKNTGYTVRALGGGDYAVTVNRTKAGHIIIE
;
A
#
# COMPACT_ATOMS: atom_id res chain seq x y z
N GLU A 1 -22.25 -7.94 -4.77
CA GLU A 1 -22.02 -7.62 -6.18
C GLU A 1 -20.55 -7.25 -6.45
N TRP A 2 -20.01 -6.19 -5.87
CA TRP A 2 -18.60 -5.78 -6.11
C TRP A 2 -17.56 -6.86 -5.74
N LYS A 3 -17.80 -7.66 -4.70
CA LYS A 3 -16.90 -8.75 -4.29
C LYS A 3 -16.74 -9.84 -5.35
N THR A 4 -17.70 -9.99 -6.24
CA THR A 4 -17.63 -10.92 -7.38
C THR A 4 -16.81 -10.33 -8.52
N HIS A 5 -16.86 -9.01 -8.72
CA HIS A 5 -16.19 -8.36 -9.84
C HIS A 5 -14.70 -8.15 -9.61
N ILE A 6 -14.25 -7.92 -8.38
CA ILE A 6 -12.82 -7.67 -8.10
C ILE A 6 -11.92 -8.82 -8.59
N PRO A 7 -12.15 -10.10 -8.22
CA PRO A 7 -11.32 -11.20 -8.73
C PRO A 7 -11.42 -11.36 -10.25
N GLN A 8 -12.56 -11.06 -10.87
CA GLN A 8 -12.71 -11.08 -12.33
C GLN A 8 -11.87 -9.99 -13.00
N MET A 9 -11.79 -8.79 -12.43
CA MET A 9 -10.95 -7.71 -12.93
C MET A 9 -9.46 -8.04 -12.78
N ILE A 10 -9.06 -8.63 -11.65
CA ILE A 10 -7.67 -9.10 -11.46
C ILE A 10 -7.34 -10.16 -12.50
N GLN A 11 -8.21 -11.15 -12.70
CA GLN A 11 -8.03 -12.20 -13.71
C GLN A 11 -7.98 -11.64 -15.13
N TRP A 12 -8.78 -10.64 -15.44
CA TRP A 12 -8.75 -9.95 -16.73
C TRP A 12 -7.40 -9.25 -16.94
N THR A 13 -6.89 -8.54 -15.92
CA THR A 13 -5.55 -7.92 -15.97
C THR A 13 -4.47 -8.98 -16.23
N GLU A 14 -4.52 -10.12 -15.54
CA GLU A 14 -3.58 -11.22 -15.74
C GLU A 14 -3.65 -11.78 -17.16
N THR A 15 -4.82 -11.89 -17.73
CA THR A 15 -5.00 -12.41 -19.08
C THR A 15 -4.45 -11.47 -20.16
N TYR A 16 -4.78 -10.19 -20.06
CA TYR A 16 -4.50 -9.23 -21.14
C TYR A 16 -3.16 -8.50 -20.97
N PHE A 17 -2.80 -8.15 -19.75
CA PHE A 17 -1.62 -7.29 -19.49
C PHE A 17 -0.43 -8.05 -18.88
N VAL A 18 -0.61 -9.29 -18.47
CA VAL A 18 0.48 -10.17 -18.04
C VAL A 18 0.80 -11.19 -19.13
N THR A 19 -0.16 -12.00 -19.52
CA THR A 19 0.06 -13.17 -20.38
C THR A 19 0.25 -12.79 -21.85
N ARG A 20 -0.48 -11.79 -22.35
CA ARG A 20 -0.43 -11.40 -23.78
C ARG A 20 0.68 -10.42 -24.13
N CYS A 21 1.25 -9.73 -23.18
CA CYS A 21 2.33 -8.79 -23.40
C CYS A 21 3.64 -9.57 -23.61
N VAL A 22 4.03 -9.81 -24.85
CA VAL A 22 4.88 -10.95 -25.22
C VAL A 22 6.26 -10.60 -25.75
N GLU A 23 6.51 -9.40 -26.26
CA GLU A 23 7.79 -9.07 -26.86
C GLU A 23 8.78 -8.49 -25.85
N GLY A 24 9.96 -9.11 -25.78
CA GLY A 24 11.11 -8.59 -25.04
C GLY A 24 11.19 -8.94 -23.57
N GLU A 25 10.08 -9.10 -22.86
CA GLU A 25 10.07 -9.38 -21.43
C GLU A 25 9.11 -10.53 -21.05
N PRO A 26 9.49 -11.39 -20.09
CA PRO A 26 8.63 -12.49 -19.71
C PRO A 26 7.35 -11.99 -19.00
N ALA A 27 6.25 -12.73 -19.19
CA ALA A 27 5.00 -12.49 -18.47
C ALA A 27 5.17 -12.59 -16.94
N THR A 28 6.06 -13.48 -16.52
CA THR A 28 6.40 -13.69 -15.12
C THR A 28 7.92 -13.73 -14.94
N GLN A 29 8.39 -13.15 -13.85
CA GLN A 29 9.78 -13.24 -13.44
C GLN A 29 9.85 -13.48 -11.93
N TRP A 30 10.63 -14.47 -11.51
CA TRP A 30 10.74 -14.88 -10.10
C TRP A 30 9.39 -15.23 -9.46
N GLY A 31 8.41 -15.65 -10.28
CA GLY A 31 7.05 -15.94 -9.87
C GLY A 31 6.16 -14.69 -9.68
N ALA A 32 6.66 -13.50 -9.99
CA ALA A 32 5.86 -12.28 -10.05
C ALA A 32 5.07 -12.20 -11.35
N ASN A 33 3.84 -11.75 -11.29
CA ASN A 33 3.09 -11.32 -12.47
C ASN A 33 3.55 -9.91 -12.83
N LEU A 34 4.03 -9.74 -14.05
CA LEU A 34 4.53 -8.46 -14.56
C LEU A 34 3.50 -7.85 -15.49
N VAL A 35 3.04 -6.66 -15.15
CA VAL A 35 1.95 -5.98 -15.86
C VAL A 35 2.51 -4.99 -16.87
N GLY A 36 2.11 -5.12 -18.14
CA GLY A 36 2.40 -4.16 -19.19
C GLY A 36 1.41 -2.99 -19.20
N GLU A 37 1.72 -1.95 -19.93
CA GLU A 37 0.80 -0.82 -20.11
C GLU A 37 -0.35 -1.17 -21.04
N GLN A 38 -0.05 -1.92 -22.09
CA GLN A 38 -0.99 -2.34 -23.14
C GLN A 38 -0.84 -3.85 -23.38
N ASP A 39 -1.83 -4.46 -23.98
CA ASP A 39 -1.84 -5.91 -24.22
C ASP A 39 -0.88 -6.34 -25.36
N ASP A 40 -0.50 -5.41 -26.22
CA ASP A 40 0.46 -5.60 -27.31
C ASP A 40 1.81 -4.91 -27.07
N PHE A 41 1.98 -4.24 -25.92
CA PHE A 41 3.21 -3.52 -25.61
C PHE A 41 4.24 -4.44 -24.95
N PHE A 42 5.49 -4.35 -25.42
CA PHE A 42 6.56 -5.27 -25.02
C PHE A 42 7.17 -4.96 -23.63
N SER A 43 6.92 -3.80 -23.06
CA SER A 43 7.54 -3.40 -21.80
C SER A 43 6.64 -3.72 -20.59
N LYS A 44 7.25 -4.33 -19.60
CA LYS A 44 6.62 -4.54 -18.27
C LYS A 44 6.97 -3.38 -17.38
N MET A 45 5.96 -2.83 -16.72
CA MET A 45 6.09 -1.56 -16.04
C MET A 45 6.04 -1.70 -14.52
N ASP A 46 6.96 -1.04 -13.82
CA ASP A 46 7.04 -1.02 -12.37
C ASP A 46 5.73 -0.54 -11.74
N TYR A 47 5.21 0.61 -12.19
CA TYR A 47 4.02 1.23 -11.58
C TYR A 47 2.73 0.44 -11.87
N GLN A 48 2.59 -0.18 -13.04
CA GLN A 48 1.43 -1.04 -13.33
C GLN A 48 1.50 -2.34 -12.52
N THR A 49 2.69 -2.92 -12.41
CA THR A 49 2.94 -4.09 -11.57
C THR A 49 2.70 -3.77 -10.10
N ALA A 50 3.13 -2.59 -9.62
CA ALA A 50 2.86 -2.13 -8.27
C ALA A 50 1.37 -1.91 -7.98
N ARG A 51 0.61 -1.34 -8.95
CA ARG A 51 -0.85 -1.21 -8.85
C ARG A 51 -1.55 -2.56 -8.73
N TYR A 52 -1.21 -3.47 -9.64
CA TYR A 52 -1.74 -4.84 -9.59
C TYR A 52 -1.46 -5.49 -8.22
N ALA A 53 -0.23 -5.37 -7.73
CA ALA A 53 0.15 -5.91 -6.43
C ALA A 53 -0.64 -5.28 -5.28
N ALA A 54 -0.83 -3.96 -5.29
CA ALA A 54 -1.63 -3.26 -4.29
C ALA A 54 -3.10 -3.71 -4.30
N GLU A 55 -3.69 -3.91 -5.47
CA GLU A 55 -5.07 -4.42 -5.56
C GLU A 55 -5.18 -5.87 -5.10
N CYS A 56 -4.20 -6.72 -5.39
CA CYS A 56 -4.11 -8.07 -4.83
C CYS A 56 -4.00 -8.04 -3.29
N ALA A 57 -3.18 -7.15 -2.72
CA ALA A 57 -3.06 -6.99 -1.27
C ALA A 57 -4.38 -6.54 -0.62
N LYS A 58 -5.06 -5.56 -1.20
CA LYS A 58 -6.38 -5.10 -0.75
C LYS A 58 -7.42 -6.22 -0.84
N TRP A 59 -7.41 -6.98 -1.92
CA TRP A 59 -8.33 -8.11 -2.08
C TRP A 59 -8.06 -9.22 -1.07
N TYR A 60 -6.80 -9.53 -0.80
CA TYR A 60 -6.43 -10.44 0.29
C TYR A 60 -6.99 -9.97 1.65
N ALA A 61 -6.85 -8.70 1.97
CA ALA A 61 -7.36 -8.14 3.24
C ALA A 61 -8.87 -8.29 3.40
N VAL A 62 -9.62 -8.37 2.30
CA VAL A 62 -11.08 -8.55 2.27
C VAL A 62 -11.51 -10.01 2.20
N SER A 63 -10.82 -10.82 1.38
CA SER A 63 -11.19 -12.20 1.08
C SER A 63 -10.57 -13.23 2.02
N GLY A 64 -9.37 -12.93 2.55
CA GLY A 64 -8.54 -13.89 3.27
C GLY A 64 -7.82 -14.90 2.38
N ASP A 65 -7.97 -14.81 1.05
CA ASP A 65 -7.36 -15.75 0.11
C ASP A 65 -5.85 -15.52 -0.04
N ALA A 66 -5.06 -16.43 0.51
CA ALA A 66 -3.60 -16.35 0.55
C ALA A 66 -2.94 -16.32 -0.84
N ALA A 67 -3.61 -16.79 -1.89
CA ALA A 67 -3.08 -16.71 -3.25
C ALA A 67 -2.87 -15.26 -3.70
N TYR A 68 -3.77 -14.35 -3.31
CA TYR A 68 -3.62 -12.92 -3.62
C TYR A 68 -2.53 -12.24 -2.79
N LYS A 69 -2.31 -12.69 -1.56
CA LYS A 69 -1.17 -12.23 -0.75
C LYS A 69 0.15 -12.57 -1.43
N GLU A 70 0.27 -13.80 -1.93
CA GLU A 70 1.46 -14.27 -2.62
C GLU A 70 1.70 -13.53 -3.94
N LYS A 71 0.65 -13.33 -4.75
CA LYS A 71 0.70 -12.51 -5.97
C LYS A 71 1.21 -11.10 -5.67
N ALA A 72 0.66 -10.45 -4.68
CA ALA A 72 1.06 -9.12 -4.25
C ALA A 72 2.52 -9.08 -3.79
N TYR A 73 2.93 -10.02 -2.96
CA TYR A 73 4.30 -10.09 -2.42
C TYR A 73 5.34 -10.22 -3.53
N ARG A 74 5.15 -11.17 -4.46
CA ARG A 74 6.09 -11.40 -5.55
C ARG A 74 6.18 -10.21 -6.50
N SER A 75 5.05 -9.63 -6.86
CA SER A 75 5.01 -8.49 -7.77
C SER A 75 5.63 -7.23 -7.14
N LEU A 76 5.40 -6.96 -5.85
CA LEU A 76 6.09 -5.87 -5.14
C LEU A 76 7.60 -6.10 -5.04
N ASN A 77 8.04 -7.34 -4.78
CA ASN A 77 9.47 -7.66 -4.77
C ASN A 77 10.11 -7.36 -6.12
N TRP A 78 9.46 -7.72 -7.23
CA TRP A 78 9.98 -7.37 -8.56
C TRP A 78 10.11 -5.85 -8.74
N VAL A 79 9.11 -5.08 -8.32
CA VAL A 79 9.11 -3.61 -8.40
C VAL A 79 10.32 -3.00 -7.67
N THR A 80 10.80 -3.61 -6.57
CA THR A 80 11.98 -3.10 -5.87
C THR A 80 13.24 -3.08 -6.74
N TYR A 81 13.34 -3.96 -7.72
CA TYR A 81 14.46 -4.00 -8.66
C TYR A 81 14.36 -2.96 -9.78
N CYS A 82 13.21 -2.31 -9.91
CA CYS A 82 13.03 -1.18 -10.82
C CYS A 82 13.57 0.14 -10.26
N ASN A 83 14.17 0.12 -9.08
CA ASN A 83 14.76 1.30 -8.45
C ASN A 83 16.28 1.13 -8.33
N ASP A 84 17.01 2.22 -8.41
CA ASP A 84 18.45 2.23 -8.15
C ASP A 84 18.80 2.84 -6.79
N SER A 85 20.09 2.81 -6.45
CA SER A 85 20.59 3.36 -5.18
C SER A 85 20.48 4.88 -5.08
N THR A 86 20.18 5.58 -6.16
CA THR A 86 19.96 7.04 -6.16
C THR A 86 18.49 7.41 -5.93
N GLY A 87 17.60 6.41 -5.89
CA GLY A 87 16.17 6.61 -5.76
C GLY A 87 15.44 6.86 -7.08
N LEU A 88 16.14 6.69 -8.22
CA LEU A 88 15.49 6.74 -9.52
C LEU A 88 14.72 5.46 -9.78
N ALA A 89 13.47 5.59 -10.19
CA ALA A 89 12.63 4.49 -10.66
C ALA A 89 12.77 4.33 -12.18
N PHE A 90 12.79 3.08 -12.63
CA PHE A 90 12.81 2.68 -14.03
C PHE A 90 11.57 1.85 -14.32
N GLU A 91 11.13 1.84 -15.54
CA GLU A 91 9.96 1.04 -15.93
C GLU A 91 10.16 -0.45 -15.68
N SER A 92 11.38 -0.94 -15.95
CA SER A 92 11.72 -2.34 -15.81
C SER A 92 13.21 -2.49 -15.47
N PRO A 93 13.62 -3.55 -14.77
CA PRO A 93 15.04 -3.80 -14.47
C PRO A 93 15.91 -3.93 -15.74
N VAL A 94 15.33 -4.34 -16.87
CA VAL A 94 16.07 -4.50 -18.13
C VAL A 94 16.09 -3.24 -18.98
N SER A 95 15.19 -2.30 -18.75
CA SER A 95 15.11 -1.02 -19.49
C SER A 95 15.91 0.11 -18.84
N LYS A 96 16.75 -0.18 -17.84
CA LYS A 96 17.60 0.81 -17.18
C LYS A 96 18.42 1.59 -18.19
N GLY A 97 18.18 2.89 -18.26
CA GLY A 97 18.88 3.82 -19.16
C GLY A 97 18.29 3.97 -20.56
N ILE A 98 17.31 3.16 -20.95
CA ILE A 98 16.68 3.25 -22.28
C ILE A 98 15.38 4.04 -22.23
N ALA A 99 14.58 3.85 -21.19
CA ALA A 99 13.24 4.40 -21.06
C ALA A 99 13.09 5.39 -19.89
N SER A 100 14.17 6.03 -19.48
CA SER A 100 14.16 7.01 -18.38
C SER A 100 13.28 8.24 -18.62
N TRP A 101 12.83 8.46 -19.83
CA TRP A 101 11.91 9.55 -20.18
C TRP A 101 10.43 9.23 -19.91
N TRP A 102 10.08 7.96 -19.66
CA TRP A 102 8.76 7.56 -19.18
C TRP A 102 8.62 7.71 -17.67
N SER A 103 9.48 8.44 -17.08
CA SER A 103 9.66 8.65 -15.66
C SER A 103 8.58 9.51 -14.97
N ASP A 104 7.51 9.84 -15.63
CA ASP A 104 6.29 10.41 -15.06
C ASP A 104 5.60 9.49 -14.02
N CYS A 105 6.10 8.27 -13.89
CA CYS A 105 5.62 7.26 -12.96
C CYS A 105 6.35 7.22 -11.61
N TYR A 106 7.34 8.06 -11.37
CA TYR A 106 8.25 8.02 -10.21
C TYR A 106 7.59 7.88 -8.84
N GLY A 107 6.50 8.54 -8.60
CA GLY A 107 5.83 8.46 -7.32
C GLY A 107 4.84 7.30 -7.19
N GLU A 108 4.51 6.63 -8.29
CA GLU A 108 3.41 5.68 -8.31
C GLU A 108 3.82 4.33 -7.70
N GLY A 109 5.01 3.81 -8.01
CA GLY A 109 5.54 2.61 -7.40
C GLY A 109 5.56 2.72 -5.87
N PRO A 110 6.28 3.68 -5.27
CA PRO A 110 6.26 3.92 -3.83
C PRO A 110 4.86 4.11 -3.24
N ARG A 111 3.98 4.85 -3.92
CA ARG A 111 2.60 5.04 -3.48
C ARG A 111 1.85 3.71 -3.39
N MET A 112 2.02 2.80 -4.34
CA MET A 112 1.37 1.49 -4.33
C MET A 112 1.93 0.58 -3.22
N PHE A 113 3.22 0.69 -2.87
CA PHE A 113 3.74 0.05 -1.67
C PHE A 113 2.97 0.46 -0.42
N TYR A 114 2.74 1.76 -0.20
CA TYR A 114 1.97 2.22 0.97
C TYR A 114 0.53 1.69 0.97
N HIS A 115 -0.12 1.59 -0.18
CA HIS A 115 -1.43 0.93 -0.28
C HIS A 115 -1.39 -0.54 0.14
N ALA A 116 -0.38 -1.27 -0.31
CA ALA A 116 -0.19 -2.68 0.06
C ALA A 116 0.15 -2.84 1.54
N LEU A 117 1.03 -1.99 2.10
CA LEU A 117 1.39 -1.98 3.52
C LEU A 117 0.18 -1.63 4.41
N ALA A 118 -0.71 -0.75 3.96
CA ALA A 118 -1.95 -0.46 4.68
C ALA A 118 -2.90 -1.66 4.69
N ALA A 119 -2.96 -2.41 3.59
CA ALA A 119 -3.76 -3.64 3.48
C ALA A 119 -3.15 -4.81 4.27
N ILE A 120 -1.81 -4.92 4.31
CA ILE A 120 -1.05 -5.98 4.99
C ILE A 120 0.02 -5.32 5.88
N PRO A 121 -0.35 -4.77 7.04
CA PRO A 121 0.57 -4.04 7.91
C PRO A 121 1.76 -4.86 8.43
N GLU A 122 1.67 -6.18 8.34
CA GLU A 122 2.75 -7.11 8.68
C GLU A 122 3.99 -6.92 7.79
N TRP A 123 3.84 -6.35 6.59
CA TRP A 123 4.94 -6.10 5.66
C TRP A 123 5.69 -4.79 5.91
N ALA A 124 5.11 -3.88 6.67
CA ALA A 124 5.79 -2.64 7.04
C ALA A 124 6.95 -2.92 8.02
N PRO A 125 7.97 -2.06 8.10
CA PRO A 125 9.10 -2.23 9.01
C PRO A 125 8.64 -2.47 10.45
N PRO A 126 9.17 -3.51 11.14
CA PRO A 126 8.82 -3.81 12.51
C PRO A 126 9.47 -2.85 13.52
N HIS A 127 8.85 -2.76 14.70
CA HIS A 127 9.37 -1.99 15.84
C HIS A 127 9.49 -0.48 15.62
N GLU A 128 8.78 0.04 14.64
CA GLU A 128 8.74 1.46 14.29
C GLU A 128 7.29 1.96 14.24
N ASN A 129 7.13 3.28 14.36
CA ASN A 129 5.83 3.93 14.22
C ASN A 129 5.70 4.53 12.82
N HIS A 130 4.73 4.08 12.06
CA HIS A 130 4.47 4.56 10.70
C HIS A 130 3.00 4.83 10.45
N ILE A 131 2.69 5.94 9.80
CA ILE A 131 1.44 6.11 9.06
C ILE A 131 1.66 5.44 7.70
N LEU A 132 0.96 4.33 7.46
CA LEU A 132 1.10 3.53 6.24
C LEU A 132 0.31 4.13 5.08
N TYR A 133 -0.86 4.67 5.39
CA TYR A 133 -1.72 5.30 4.41
C TYR A 133 -2.71 6.25 5.08
N THR A 134 -3.07 7.30 4.37
CA THR A 134 -4.11 8.25 4.77
C THR A 134 -4.90 8.73 3.56
N GLN A 135 -6.17 9.02 3.76
CA GLN A 135 -7.05 9.67 2.78
C GLN A 135 -7.05 11.20 2.92
N ALA A 136 -6.27 11.73 3.84
CA ALA A 136 -6.24 13.16 4.18
C ALA A 136 -4.84 13.75 4.00
N ILE A 137 -4.77 15.05 3.82
CA ILE A 137 -3.51 15.79 3.92
C ILE A 137 -3.15 15.92 5.41
N LEU A 138 -1.97 15.38 5.77
CA LEU A 138 -1.45 15.46 7.12
C LEU A 138 -0.36 16.53 7.24
N LYS A 139 -0.34 17.21 8.39
CA LYS A 139 0.68 18.20 8.76
C LYS A 139 1.22 17.88 10.15
N ASN A 140 2.45 18.33 10.41
CA ASN A 140 3.08 18.24 11.73
C ASN A 140 3.09 16.80 12.28
N VAL A 141 3.47 15.82 11.42
CA VAL A 141 3.56 14.43 11.84
C VAL A 141 4.79 14.26 12.72
N LEU A 142 4.60 13.75 13.94
CA LEU A 142 5.67 13.51 14.91
C LEU A 142 5.50 12.09 15.49
N TYR A 143 6.57 11.33 15.42
CA TYR A 143 6.69 9.99 15.99
C TYR A 143 7.56 10.03 17.26
N GLU A 144 7.00 9.61 18.37
CA GLU A 144 7.69 9.45 19.65
C GLU A 144 7.60 7.97 20.07
N THR A 145 8.36 7.53 21.04
CA THR A 145 8.46 6.10 21.44
C THR A 145 7.10 5.44 21.73
N LYS A 146 6.18 6.14 22.40
CA LYS A 146 4.83 5.64 22.74
C LYS A 146 3.74 6.67 22.39
N LYS A 147 3.99 7.45 21.34
CA LYS A 147 3.07 8.49 20.94
C LYS A 147 3.25 8.87 19.48
N VAL A 148 2.14 9.07 18.79
CA VAL A 148 2.12 9.64 17.45
C VAL A 148 1.19 10.84 17.46
N ARG A 149 1.63 11.94 16.84
CA ARG A 149 0.84 13.17 16.71
C ARG A 149 0.85 13.65 15.28
N TYR A 150 -0.29 14.12 14.81
CA TYR A 150 -0.43 14.77 13.50
C TYR A 150 -1.67 15.66 13.45
N THR A 151 -1.72 16.50 12.45
CA THR A 151 -2.89 17.32 12.15
C THR A 151 -3.44 16.92 10.79
N ALA A 152 -4.70 16.53 10.73
CA ALA A 152 -5.42 16.26 9.49
C ALA A 152 -6.25 17.47 9.08
N THR A 153 -6.16 17.86 7.82
CA THR A 153 -6.83 19.08 7.30
C THR A 153 -8.23 18.81 6.79
N ASP A 154 -8.51 17.56 6.39
CA ASP A 154 -9.81 17.16 5.84
C ASP A 154 -10.75 16.66 6.93
N GLU A 155 -12.05 16.94 6.81
CA GLU A 155 -13.04 16.53 7.81
C GLU A 155 -13.16 15.02 7.91
N ASN A 156 -13.32 14.33 6.79
CA ASN A 156 -13.45 12.88 6.77
C ASN A 156 -12.14 12.25 6.36
N GLY A 157 -11.75 11.16 7.02
CA GLY A 157 -10.56 10.43 6.67
C GLY A 157 -10.39 9.15 7.46
N THR A 158 -9.59 8.27 6.86
CA THR A 158 -9.12 7.05 7.50
C THR A 158 -7.60 7.04 7.43
N GLU A 159 -6.97 6.88 8.56
CA GLU A 159 -5.53 6.71 8.70
C GLU A 159 -5.22 5.27 9.11
N PHE A 160 -4.31 4.64 8.39
CA PHE A 160 -3.78 3.30 8.69
C PHE A 160 -2.37 3.42 9.22
N LEU A 161 -2.11 2.84 10.39
CA LEU A 161 -0.81 2.93 11.06
C LEU A 161 -0.31 1.55 11.45
N ARG A 162 1.01 1.40 11.48
CA ARG A 162 1.72 0.40 12.27
C ARG A 162 2.40 1.10 13.43
N LEU A 163 2.22 0.59 14.65
CA LEU A 163 2.79 1.16 15.86
C LEU A 163 3.58 0.09 16.62
N SER A 164 4.73 0.48 17.17
CA SER A 164 5.56 -0.35 18.04
C SER A 164 5.06 -0.38 19.50
N PHE A 165 3.85 0.12 19.76
CA PHE A 165 3.21 0.09 21.06
C PHE A 165 1.70 -0.09 20.92
N LYS A 166 1.07 -0.65 21.96
CA LYS A 166 -0.39 -0.76 22.04
C LYS A 166 -0.98 0.58 22.48
N PRO A 167 -1.74 1.27 21.63
CA PRO A 167 -2.36 2.52 22.06
C PRO A 167 -3.44 2.27 23.12
N THR A 168 -3.45 3.11 24.14
CA THR A 168 -4.46 3.11 25.22
C THR A 168 -5.57 4.11 24.97
N LYS A 169 -5.28 5.14 24.18
CA LYS A 169 -6.26 6.15 23.77
C LYS A 169 -5.86 6.84 22.47
N VAL A 170 -6.88 7.32 21.78
CA VAL A 170 -6.76 8.25 20.67
C VAL A 170 -7.57 9.49 21.00
N LEU A 171 -6.97 10.66 20.78
CA LEU A 171 -7.61 11.96 20.98
C LEU A 171 -7.74 12.68 19.63
N LEU A 172 -8.88 13.31 19.39
CA LEU A 172 -9.12 14.26 18.30
C LEU A 172 -9.52 15.62 18.91
N ASN A 173 -8.70 16.63 18.69
CA ASN A 173 -8.89 17.96 19.27
C ASN A 173 -9.06 17.90 20.82
N GLY A 174 -8.25 17.07 21.48
CA GLY A 174 -8.27 16.85 22.93
C GLY A 174 -9.42 15.97 23.45
N LYS A 175 -10.37 15.57 22.61
CA LYS A 175 -11.50 14.70 22.97
C LYS A 175 -11.18 13.24 22.65
N ARG A 176 -11.51 12.34 23.60
CA ARG A 176 -11.27 10.91 23.39
C ARG A 176 -12.12 10.35 22.25
N VAL A 177 -11.47 9.65 21.35
CA VAL A 177 -12.11 8.88 20.28
C VAL A 177 -12.45 7.49 20.79
N ALA A 178 -13.59 6.96 20.42
CA ALA A 178 -14.03 5.64 20.90
C ALA A 178 -13.26 4.50 20.22
N LEU A 179 -12.95 3.46 20.99
CA LEU A 179 -12.49 2.19 20.46
C LEU A 179 -13.69 1.45 19.86
N GLN A 180 -13.79 1.41 18.54
CA GLN A 180 -14.96 0.87 17.82
C GLN A 180 -14.58 0.26 16.47
N ASN A 181 -15.38 -0.72 16.06
CA ASN A 181 -15.30 -1.39 14.75
C ASN A 181 -16.19 -0.73 13.67
N LYS A 182 -16.59 0.53 13.82
CA LYS A 182 -17.56 1.22 12.93
C LYS A 182 -16.95 2.47 12.30
N ASN A 183 -17.73 3.15 11.49
CA ASN A 183 -17.36 4.26 10.61
C ASN A 183 -16.68 5.47 11.30
N THR A 184 -16.75 5.58 12.62
CA THR A 184 -16.03 6.60 13.40
C THR A 184 -15.43 5.94 14.64
N GLY A 185 -14.16 6.26 14.93
CA GLY A 185 -13.45 5.66 16.05
C GLY A 185 -12.08 5.16 15.66
N TYR A 186 -11.51 4.27 16.46
CA TYR A 186 -10.27 3.60 16.09
C TYR A 186 -10.32 2.12 16.41
N THR A 187 -9.54 1.33 15.67
CA THR A 187 -9.38 -0.10 15.93
C THR A 187 -7.92 -0.42 16.18
N VAL A 188 -7.66 -1.50 16.92
CA VAL A 188 -6.30 -1.97 17.24
C VAL A 188 -6.26 -3.48 17.02
N ARG A 189 -5.30 -3.95 16.23
CA ARG A 189 -5.03 -5.37 16.00
C ARG A 189 -3.56 -5.66 16.25
N ALA A 190 -3.25 -6.68 17.06
CA ALA A 190 -1.87 -7.11 17.28
C ALA A 190 -1.29 -7.75 16.00
N LEU A 191 -0.03 -7.44 15.70
CA LEU A 191 0.72 -7.98 14.57
C LEU A 191 1.77 -9.03 14.98
N GLY A 192 1.96 -9.23 16.27
CA GLY A 192 3.08 -9.98 16.84
C GLY A 192 4.30 -9.10 17.11
N GLY A 193 5.29 -9.63 17.84
CA GLY A 193 6.52 -8.90 18.17
C GLY A 193 6.35 -7.60 18.98
N GLY A 194 5.16 -7.34 19.51
CA GLY A 194 4.86 -6.10 20.23
C GLY A 194 4.31 -4.98 19.34
N ASP A 195 4.11 -5.23 18.05
CA ASP A 195 3.57 -4.25 17.10
C ASP A 195 2.06 -4.36 16.93
N TYR A 196 1.45 -3.27 16.49
CA TYR A 196 0.01 -3.15 16.33
C TYR A 196 -0.37 -2.43 15.03
N ALA A 197 -1.35 -2.97 14.32
CA ALA A 197 -2.07 -2.23 13.28
C ALA A 197 -3.17 -1.40 13.94
N VAL A 198 -3.20 -0.13 13.60
CA VAL A 198 -4.20 0.83 14.12
C VAL A 198 -4.87 1.50 12.94
N THR A 199 -6.21 1.54 12.96
CA THR A 199 -6.99 2.31 11.99
C THR A 199 -7.74 3.39 12.75
N VAL A 200 -7.61 4.64 12.32
CA VAL A 200 -8.35 5.78 12.87
C VAL A 200 -9.32 6.27 11.81
N ASN A 201 -10.62 6.22 12.12
CA ASN A 201 -11.69 6.75 11.28
C ASN A 201 -12.24 8.02 11.93
N ARG A 202 -12.24 9.11 11.23
CA ARG A 202 -12.67 10.41 11.73
C ARG A 202 -13.63 11.12 10.76
N THR A 203 -14.46 11.96 11.32
CA THR A 203 -15.44 12.81 10.59
C THR A 203 -15.19 14.30 10.82
N LYS A 204 -14.04 14.66 11.36
CA LYS A 204 -13.65 16.06 11.61
C LYS A 204 -12.16 16.24 11.37
N ALA A 205 -11.79 17.36 10.82
CA ALA A 205 -10.43 17.86 10.78
C ALA A 205 -9.89 18.12 12.20
N GLY A 206 -8.58 18.09 12.38
CA GLY A 206 -7.99 18.51 13.62
C GLY A 206 -6.71 17.80 14.02
N HIS A 207 -6.31 18.03 15.26
CA HIS A 207 -5.11 17.47 15.85
C HIS A 207 -5.39 16.10 16.47
N ILE A 208 -4.66 15.10 16.01
CA ILE A 208 -4.78 13.72 16.45
C ILE A 208 -3.57 13.37 17.34
N ILE A 209 -3.83 12.72 18.46
CA ILE A 209 -2.82 12.16 19.36
C ILE A 209 -3.17 10.71 19.62
N ILE A 210 -2.23 9.82 19.41
CA ILE A 210 -2.31 8.37 19.67
C ILE A 210 -1.27 8.06 20.76
N GLU A 211 -1.70 7.51 21.92
CA GLU A 211 -0.81 7.19 23.05
C GLU A 211 -1.33 6.01 23.89
#